data_0e195a1c54ffc4c0a9527061351b0c47
#
_entry.id   0e195a1c54ffc4c0a9527061351b0c47
#
_cell.length_a   1.000
_cell.length_b   1.000
_cell.length_c   1.000
_cell.angle_alpha   90.00
_cell.angle_beta   90.00
_cell.angle_gamma   90.00
#
_symmetry.space_group_name_H-M   'P 1'
#
loop_
_entity.id
_entity.type
_entity.pdbx_description
1 polymer ?
#
loop_
_entity_poly.entity_id
_entity_poly.type
_entity_poly.pdbx_seq_one_letter_code
_entity_poly.pdbx_strand_id
1 'polypeptide(L)'
;MKRVFYLFFLGLLLNACGSTKSLVTAETPPIMATIDLVNVTNDQVNVSVDPGVFTSDEVIFYIPKTVPGTYSIDNYGQYIEGFKALDYNGKELPVTKSDENTWNISNGKNLDKVVYLVNDTFDTENVKKDHVFSPAGTNILKGRNFMLNLHGFVGYFKGMTEVPYQLSISSPNNLIPTTSMPRKMDGKKTPGTDVFSASRYFEI
;
A
#
# COMPACT_ATOMS: atom_id res chain seq x y z
N MET A 1 -4.37 -35.13 -61.02
CA MET A 1 -3.24 -34.55 -60.25
C MET A 1 -3.57 -33.21 -59.56
N LYS A 2 -4.35 -32.29 -60.16
CA LYS A 2 -4.65 -30.98 -59.47
C LYS A 2 -5.55 -31.10 -58.22
N ARG A 3 -6.44 -32.07 -58.10
CA ARG A 3 -7.36 -32.25 -56.96
C ARG A 3 -6.67 -32.84 -55.69
N VAL A 4 -5.60 -33.57 -55.84
CA VAL A 4 -4.82 -34.14 -54.73
C VAL A 4 -3.97 -33.06 -54.05
N PHE A 5 -3.52 -32.08 -54.81
CA PHE A 5 -2.72 -30.96 -54.28
C PHE A 5 -3.52 -30.03 -53.35
N TYR A 6 -4.81 -29.81 -53.63
CA TYR A 6 -5.69 -29.01 -52.77
C TYR A 6 -6.01 -29.67 -51.42
N LEU A 7 -6.12 -31.00 -51.39
CA LEU A 7 -6.36 -31.75 -50.17
C LEU A 7 -5.12 -31.75 -49.24
N PHE A 8 -3.92 -31.73 -49.83
CA PHE A 8 -2.67 -31.66 -49.04
C PHE A 8 -2.44 -30.26 -48.43
N PHE A 9 -2.89 -29.21 -49.14
CA PHE A 9 -2.77 -27.83 -48.66
C PHE A 9 -3.79 -27.50 -47.55
N LEU A 10 -4.97 -28.11 -47.56
CA LEU A 10 -5.98 -27.94 -46.53
C LEU A 10 -5.62 -28.64 -45.22
N GLY A 11 -4.84 -29.74 -45.28
CA GLY A 11 -4.35 -30.46 -44.10
C GLY A 11 -3.26 -29.72 -43.30
N LEU A 12 -2.54 -28.79 -43.92
CA LEU A 12 -1.48 -28.00 -43.27
C LEU A 12 -1.99 -26.84 -42.43
N LEU A 13 -3.26 -26.42 -42.60
CA LEU A 13 -3.84 -25.31 -41.83
C LEU A 13 -4.41 -25.72 -40.45
N LEU A 14 -4.49 -27.03 -40.17
CA LEU A 14 -5.08 -27.53 -38.92
C LEU A 14 -4.07 -27.77 -37.79
N ASN A 15 -2.77 -27.54 -38.02
CA ASN A 15 -1.74 -27.71 -36.99
C ASN A 15 -1.30 -26.40 -36.27
N ALA A 16 -2.03 -25.29 -36.48
CA ALA A 16 -1.73 -23.99 -35.85
C ALA A 16 -2.43 -23.77 -34.49
N CYS A 17 -2.81 -24.85 -33.79
CA CYS A 17 -3.23 -24.74 -32.40
C CYS A 17 -1.99 -24.91 -31.49
N GLY A 18 -1.10 -23.92 -31.53
CA GLY A 18 -0.03 -23.79 -30.55
C GLY A 18 -0.67 -23.47 -29.20
N SER A 19 -0.70 -24.43 -28.29
CA SER A 19 -0.90 -24.17 -26.86
C SER A 19 0.14 -23.17 -26.42
N THR A 20 -0.21 -21.90 -26.36
CA THR A 20 0.54 -20.92 -25.57
C THR A 20 0.48 -21.42 -24.13
N LYS A 21 1.53 -22.13 -23.69
CA LYS A 21 1.78 -22.26 -22.25
C LYS A 21 1.80 -20.83 -21.71
N SER A 22 0.75 -20.47 -20.98
CA SER A 22 0.77 -19.32 -20.09
C SER A 22 2.02 -19.50 -19.24
N LEU A 23 3.05 -18.68 -19.48
CA LEU A 23 4.14 -18.54 -18.53
C LEU A 23 3.45 -18.05 -17.28
N VAL A 24 3.38 -18.89 -16.27
CA VAL A 24 3.06 -18.47 -14.91
C VAL A 24 4.22 -17.56 -14.53
N THR A 25 4.08 -16.26 -14.81
CA THR A 25 4.94 -15.25 -14.24
C THR A 25 4.73 -15.37 -12.74
N ALA A 26 5.79 -15.65 -12.00
CA ALA A 26 5.76 -15.64 -10.55
C ALA A 26 5.15 -14.30 -10.14
N GLU A 27 3.98 -14.34 -9.48
CA GLU A 27 3.31 -13.13 -9.03
C GLU A 27 4.27 -12.39 -8.11
N THR A 28 4.49 -11.11 -8.38
CA THR A 28 5.29 -10.25 -7.50
C THR A 28 4.61 -10.24 -6.13
N PRO A 29 5.33 -10.58 -5.04
CA PRO A 29 4.73 -10.55 -3.70
C PRO A 29 4.17 -9.15 -3.42
N PRO A 30 3.00 -9.05 -2.80
CA PRO A 30 2.41 -7.75 -2.46
C PRO A 30 3.22 -7.04 -1.38
N ILE A 31 3.21 -5.71 -1.42
CA ILE A 31 3.62 -4.88 -0.29
C ILE A 31 2.57 -5.06 0.81
N MET A 32 3.04 -5.36 2.03
CA MET A 32 2.17 -5.63 3.17
C MET A 32 2.04 -4.37 4.03
N ALA A 33 0.84 -3.80 4.12
CA ALA A 33 0.56 -2.68 5.01
C ALA A 33 -0.35 -3.12 6.15
N THR A 34 -0.07 -2.63 7.36
CA THR A 34 -0.89 -2.88 8.56
C THR A 34 -1.32 -1.56 9.18
N ILE A 35 -2.60 -1.44 9.49
CA ILE A 35 -3.20 -0.29 10.17
C ILE A 35 -3.86 -0.78 11.45
N ASP A 36 -3.44 -0.24 12.60
CA ASP A 36 -3.93 -0.64 13.92
C ASP A 36 -4.91 0.40 14.48
N LEU A 37 -6.21 0.15 14.35
CA LEU A 37 -7.28 0.99 14.90
C LEU A 37 -7.69 0.58 16.32
N VAL A 38 -7.07 -0.46 16.89
CA VAL A 38 -7.35 -0.91 18.26
C VAL A 38 -6.52 -0.09 19.26
N ASN A 39 -5.23 0.06 18.99
CA ASN A 39 -4.27 0.69 19.91
C ASN A 39 -4.04 2.19 19.57
N VAL A 40 -5.13 2.92 19.37
CA VAL A 40 -5.06 4.37 19.09
C VAL A 40 -4.78 5.14 20.39
N THR A 41 -3.86 6.10 20.34
CA THR A 41 -3.52 6.98 21.45
C THR A 41 -3.28 8.39 20.92
N ASN A 42 -3.82 9.42 21.56
CA ASN A 42 -3.70 10.81 21.13
C ASN A 42 -4.13 11.05 19.68
N ASP A 43 -5.22 10.38 19.25
CA ASP A 43 -5.74 10.41 17.87
C ASP A 43 -4.69 10.04 16.80
N GLN A 44 -3.73 9.21 17.19
CA GLN A 44 -2.67 8.67 16.34
C GLN A 44 -2.86 7.18 16.09
N VAL A 45 -2.76 6.79 14.83
CA VAL A 45 -2.88 5.41 14.36
C VAL A 45 -1.51 4.87 13.96
N ASN A 46 -1.17 3.69 14.48
CA ASN A 46 0.05 2.98 14.08
C ASN A 46 -0.10 2.37 12.69
N VAL A 47 0.88 2.62 11.83
CA VAL A 47 0.99 2.03 10.50
C VAL A 47 2.34 1.37 10.33
N SER A 48 2.37 0.20 9.69
CA SER A 48 3.61 -0.41 9.21
C SER A 48 3.49 -0.81 7.74
N VAL A 49 4.58 -0.68 6.98
CA VAL A 49 4.64 -1.06 5.56
C VAL A 49 5.90 -1.90 5.34
N ASP A 50 5.70 -3.16 4.96
CA ASP A 50 6.74 -4.12 4.59
C ASP A 50 6.78 -4.23 3.06
N PRO A 51 7.86 -3.78 2.41
CA PRO A 51 8.01 -3.81 0.95
C PRO A 51 8.47 -5.16 0.39
N GLY A 52 8.82 -6.12 1.22
CA GLY A 52 9.65 -7.26 0.86
C GLY A 52 11.14 -6.89 0.77
N VAL A 53 11.89 -7.55 -0.10
CA VAL A 53 13.36 -7.46 -0.13
C VAL A 53 13.85 -6.42 -1.14
N PHE A 54 14.70 -5.51 -0.71
CA PHE A 54 15.44 -4.60 -1.57
C PHE A 54 16.85 -5.12 -1.91
N THR A 55 17.31 -4.80 -3.12
CA THR A 55 18.69 -5.05 -3.54
C THR A 55 19.55 -3.76 -3.51
N SER A 56 18.93 -2.61 -3.31
CA SER A 56 19.58 -1.29 -3.23
C SER A 56 19.95 -0.94 -1.80
N ASP A 57 21.06 -0.24 -1.61
CA ASP A 57 21.44 0.33 -0.32
C ASP A 57 20.66 1.63 -0.01
N GLU A 58 20.19 2.33 -1.04
CA GLU A 58 19.36 3.53 -0.88
C GLU A 58 17.92 3.22 -1.29
N VAL A 59 16.98 3.48 -0.39
CA VAL A 59 15.55 3.29 -0.57
C VAL A 59 14.85 4.61 -0.24
N ILE A 60 13.87 5.00 -1.06
CA ILE A 60 13.10 6.22 -0.84
C ILE A 60 11.63 5.84 -0.60
N PHE A 61 11.10 6.34 0.50
CA PHE A 61 9.70 6.19 0.87
C PHE A 61 8.97 7.53 0.74
N TYR A 62 7.75 7.49 0.24
CA TYR A 62 6.90 8.65 0.04
C TYR A 62 5.55 8.49 0.74
N ILE A 63 5.05 9.58 1.30
CA ILE A 63 3.63 9.81 1.55
C ILE A 63 3.16 10.83 0.51
N PRO A 64 2.00 10.65 -0.15
CA PRO A 64 1.54 11.54 -1.21
C PRO A 64 1.44 13.00 -0.78
N LYS A 65 1.79 13.90 -1.70
CA LYS A 65 1.49 15.34 -1.58
C LYS A 65 0.04 15.64 -1.95
N THR A 66 -0.46 14.90 -2.92
CA THR A 66 -1.77 15.13 -3.54
C THR A 66 -2.39 13.77 -3.85
N VAL A 67 -3.68 13.66 -3.62
CA VAL A 67 -4.49 12.51 -4.04
C VAL A 67 -5.29 12.90 -5.28
N PRO A 68 -5.34 12.06 -6.33
CA PRO A 68 -6.13 12.35 -7.51
C PRO A 68 -7.59 12.67 -7.18
N GLY A 69 -8.12 13.76 -7.76
CA GLY A 69 -9.49 14.22 -7.54
C GLY A 69 -9.67 15.24 -6.43
N THR A 70 -8.65 15.55 -5.61
CA THR A 70 -8.77 16.56 -4.54
C THR A 70 -8.50 17.98 -5.02
N TYR A 71 -7.81 18.17 -6.14
CA TYR A 71 -7.43 19.48 -6.71
C TYR A 71 -6.63 20.36 -5.74
N SER A 72 -6.03 19.77 -4.73
CA SER A 72 -5.23 20.48 -3.71
C SER A 72 -3.90 19.77 -3.45
N ILE A 73 -2.97 20.52 -2.87
CA ILE A 73 -1.72 19.98 -2.33
C ILE A 73 -1.93 19.80 -0.84
N ASP A 74 -2.17 18.57 -0.41
CA ASP A 74 -2.56 18.26 0.96
C ASP A 74 -1.35 17.93 1.86
N ASN A 75 -0.20 17.58 1.29
CA ASN A 75 1.04 17.27 2.01
C ASN A 75 0.83 16.30 3.18
N TYR A 76 0.26 15.12 2.93
CA TYR A 76 -0.08 14.15 3.99
C TYR A 76 1.11 13.74 4.88
N GLY A 77 2.35 13.92 4.41
CA GLY A 77 3.56 13.70 5.22
C GLY A 77 3.68 14.63 6.44
N GLN A 78 2.93 15.75 6.49
CA GLN A 78 2.86 16.61 7.67
C GLN A 78 2.13 15.95 8.86
N TYR A 79 1.26 14.96 8.60
CA TYR A 79 0.51 14.20 9.58
C TYR A 79 1.24 12.92 10.04
N ILE A 80 2.47 12.70 9.56
CA ILE A 80 3.28 11.54 9.92
C ILE A 80 4.25 11.90 11.03
N GLU A 81 4.21 11.13 12.13
CA GLU A 81 5.13 11.25 13.25
C GLU A 81 5.85 9.95 13.55
N GLY A 82 7.00 10.02 14.22
CA GLY A 82 7.74 8.86 14.73
C GLY A 82 8.19 7.89 13.63
N PHE A 83 8.43 8.38 12.41
CA PHE A 83 8.84 7.53 11.28
C PHE A 83 10.17 6.83 11.57
N LYS A 84 10.19 5.50 11.41
CA LYS A 84 11.35 4.64 11.57
C LYS A 84 11.40 3.61 10.45
N ALA A 85 12.62 3.33 9.98
CA ALA A 85 12.92 2.17 9.15
C ALA A 85 13.58 1.11 10.03
N LEU A 86 13.11 -0.12 9.98
CA LEU A 86 13.58 -1.21 10.83
C LEU A 86 14.20 -2.31 9.97
N ASP A 87 15.29 -2.90 10.46
CA ASP A 87 15.86 -4.11 9.89
C ASP A 87 15.14 -5.37 10.40
N TYR A 88 15.49 -6.54 9.86
CA TYR A 88 14.91 -7.85 10.22
C TYR A 88 15.14 -8.25 11.69
N ASN A 89 15.98 -7.53 12.45
CA ASN A 89 16.21 -7.71 13.88
C ASN A 89 15.46 -6.63 14.71
N GLY A 90 14.71 -5.75 14.07
CA GLY A 90 14.01 -4.64 14.70
C GLY A 90 14.89 -3.45 15.06
N LYS A 91 16.15 -3.40 14.56
CA LYS A 91 17.06 -2.27 14.78
C LYS A 91 16.75 -1.16 13.78
N GLU A 92 16.81 0.08 14.23
CA GLU A 92 16.59 1.26 13.38
C GLU A 92 17.73 1.43 12.35
N LEU A 93 17.34 1.61 11.10
CA LEU A 93 18.20 2.01 9.99
C LEU A 93 18.29 3.55 9.92
N PRO A 94 19.39 4.11 9.37
CA PRO A 94 19.50 5.55 9.20
C PRO A 94 18.45 6.09 8.23
N VAL A 95 17.73 7.12 8.66
CA VAL A 95 16.69 7.79 7.87
C VAL A 95 16.95 9.29 7.85
N THR A 96 16.80 9.90 6.67
CA THR A 96 16.84 11.35 6.48
C THR A 96 15.55 11.82 5.84
N LYS A 97 14.79 12.71 6.48
CA LYS A 97 13.62 13.35 5.89
C LYS A 97 14.09 14.49 4.98
N SER A 98 13.94 14.35 3.65
CA SER A 98 14.42 15.34 2.68
C SER A 98 13.40 16.44 2.39
N ASP A 99 12.13 16.16 2.48
CA ASP A 99 11.03 17.13 2.48
C ASP A 99 9.86 16.60 3.33
N GLU A 100 8.75 17.32 3.33
CA GLU A 100 7.60 16.97 4.16
C GLU A 100 7.04 15.58 3.89
N ASN A 101 7.18 15.08 2.66
CA ASN A 101 6.55 13.84 2.19
C ASN A 101 7.56 12.73 1.83
N THR A 102 8.88 12.96 2.04
CA THR A 102 9.93 12.08 1.52
C THR A 102 10.95 11.69 2.59
N TRP A 103 11.17 10.38 2.74
CA TRP A 103 12.18 9.79 3.62
C TRP A 103 13.19 8.97 2.82
N ASN A 104 14.46 9.30 2.96
CA ASN A 104 15.58 8.51 2.40
C ASN A 104 16.09 7.56 3.48
N ILE A 105 16.16 6.28 3.15
CA ILE A 105 16.55 5.19 4.04
C ILE A 105 17.86 4.62 3.51
N SER A 106 18.91 4.65 4.32
CA SER A 106 20.19 4.01 3.99
C SER A 106 20.23 2.58 4.54
N ASN A 107 21.11 1.76 3.94
CA ASN A 107 21.20 0.31 4.18
C ASN A 107 19.91 -0.44 3.79
N GLY A 108 19.28 -0.04 2.72
CA GLY A 108 18.00 -0.54 2.26
C GLY A 108 17.94 -2.05 2.03
N LYS A 109 19.07 -2.71 1.73
CA LYS A 109 19.14 -4.19 1.65
C LYS A 109 18.74 -4.91 2.94
N ASN A 110 18.84 -4.22 4.07
CA ASN A 110 18.48 -4.74 5.38
C ASN A 110 17.09 -4.29 5.84
N LEU A 111 16.37 -3.51 5.03
CA LEU A 111 15.05 -3.01 5.38
C LEU A 111 14.03 -4.13 5.44
N ASP A 112 13.45 -4.36 6.63
CA ASP A 112 12.29 -5.21 6.85
C ASP A 112 11.00 -4.41 6.62
N LYS A 113 10.86 -3.29 7.31
CA LYS A 113 9.66 -2.44 7.23
C LYS A 113 9.92 -1.00 7.67
N VAL A 114 8.98 -0.13 7.29
CA VAL A 114 8.85 1.18 7.92
C VAL A 114 7.67 1.19 8.88
N VAL A 115 7.76 1.95 9.95
CA VAL A 115 6.69 2.14 10.94
C VAL A 115 6.55 3.62 11.26
N TYR A 116 5.32 4.08 11.46
CA TYR A 116 5.04 5.48 11.79
C TYR A 116 3.65 5.63 12.41
N LEU A 117 3.40 6.81 12.95
CA LEU A 117 2.10 7.24 13.45
C LEU A 117 1.46 8.21 12.46
N VAL A 118 0.16 8.05 12.23
CA VAL A 118 -0.65 8.96 11.41
C VAL A 118 -1.63 9.70 12.31
N ASN A 119 -1.61 11.03 12.23
CA ASN A 119 -2.50 11.92 12.96
C ASN A 119 -3.83 12.13 12.23
N ASP A 120 -4.86 12.54 12.98
CA ASP A 120 -6.09 13.12 12.46
C ASP A 120 -5.80 14.39 11.64
N THR A 121 -6.66 14.72 10.67
CA THR A 121 -6.47 15.91 9.83
C THR A 121 -7.36 17.09 10.22
N PHE A 122 -8.30 16.91 11.17
CA PHE A 122 -9.29 17.92 11.53
C PHE A 122 -9.00 18.62 12.84
N ASP A 123 -8.50 17.91 13.85
CA ASP A 123 -8.31 18.41 15.21
C ASP A 123 -6.87 18.29 15.74
N THR A 124 -5.91 18.08 14.84
CA THR A 124 -4.50 18.07 15.22
C THR A 124 -3.98 19.49 15.49
N GLU A 125 -3.36 19.69 16.65
CA GLU A 125 -2.77 20.99 17.06
C GLU A 125 -1.52 21.37 16.24
N ASN A 126 -0.94 20.43 15.51
CA ASN A 126 0.35 20.56 14.82
C ASN A 126 0.25 20.87 13.32
N VAL A 127 -0.92 21.22 12.80
CA VAL A 127 -1.09 21.55 11.36
C VAL A 127 -0.36 22.86 11.05
N LYS A 128 0.72 22.74 10.29
CA LYS A 128 1.64 23.85 10.08
C LYS A 128 1.19 24.87 9.04
N LYS A 129 0.45 24.54 8.00
CA LYS A 129 0.13 25.52 6.93
C LYS A 129 -1.09 25.23 6.05
N ASP A 130 -1.29 23.98 5.63
CA ASP A 130 -2.30 23.69 4.61
C ASP A 130 -3.28 22.67 5.17
N HIS A 131 -4.53 23.06 5.33
CA HIS A 131 -5.58 22.13 5.70
C HIS A 131 -5.87 21.21 4.52
N VAL A 132 -5.96 19.91 4.80
CA VAL A 132 -6.40 18.92 3.82
C VAL A 132 -7.81 19.29 3.34
N PHE A 133 -8.04 19.14 2.03
CA PHE A 133 -9.38 19.27 1.48
C PHE A 133 -10.34 18.34 2.22
N SER A 134 -11.36 18.90 2.89
CA SER A 134 -12.19 18.19 3.86
C SER A 134 -12.69 16.80 3.40
N PRO A 135 -13.17 16.60 2.15
CA PRO A 135 -13.55 15.28 1.66
C PRO A 135 -12.40 14.25 1.55
N ALA A 136 -11.15 14.71 1.56
CA ALA A 136 -9.94 13.88 1.51
C ALA A 136 -9.25 13.79 2.87
N GLY A 137 -9.89 14.27 3.92
CA GLY A 137 -9.38 14.23 5.29
C GLY A 137 -9.54 12.88 5.97
N THR A 138 -8.96 12.79 7.14
CA THR A 138 -9.02 11.64 8.04
C THR A 138 -9.58 12.09 9.37
N ASN A 139 -10.56 11.36 9.91
CA ASN A 139 -11.05 11.54 11.27
C ASN A 139 -10.79 10.28 12.10
N ILE A 140 -10.17 10.46 13.25
CA ILE A 140 -9.80 9.40 14.18
C ILE A 140 -10.52 9.66 15.50
N LEU A 141 -11.59 8.92 15.78
CA LEU A 141 -12.30 8.99 17.05
C LEU A 141 -12.29 7.61 17.71
N LYS A 142 -11.31 7.41 18.59
CA LYS A 142 -11.00 6.11 19.22
C LYS A 142 -12.24 5.36 19.68
N GLY A 143 -12.40 4.13 19.17
CA GLY A 143 -13.47 3.21 19.55
C GLY A 143 -14.88 3.58 19.05
N ARG A 144 -15.02 4.68 18.34
CA ARG A 144 -16.32 5.21 17.87
C ARG A 144 -16.43 5.33 16.36
N ASN A 145 -15.46 5.98 15.73
CA ASN A 145 -15.47 6.23 14.29
C ASN A 145 -14.06 6.42 13.75
N PHE A 146 -13.82 5.86 12.57
CA PHE A 146 -12.61 6.09 11.79
C PHE A 146 -13.03 6.34 10.34
N MET A 147 -12.71 7.53 9.83
CA MET A 147 -12.85 7.85 8.41
C MET A 147 -11.44 8.07 7.87
N LEU A 148 -10.93 7.12 7.09
CA LEU A 148 -9.53 7.10 6.68
C LEU A 148 -9.39 7.39 5.18
N ASN A 149 -8.62 8.40 4.83
CA ASN A 149 -8.06 8.50 3.49
C ASN A 149 -6.79 7.63 3.43
N LEU A 150 -6.87 6.46 2.82
CA LEU A 150 -5.77 5.49 2.85
C LEU A 150 -4.48 6.00 2.20
N HIS A 151 -4.55 6.91 1.24
CA HIS A 151 -3.36 7.57 0.69
C HIS A 151 -2.65 8.49 1.70
N GLY A 152 -3.33 8.95 2.73
CA GLY A 152 -2.71 9.63 3.88
C GLY A 152 -2.11 8.67 4.93
N PHE A 153 -2.47 7.39 4.88
CA PHE A 153 -2.01 6.35 5.81
C PHE A 153 -0.91 5.49 5.23
N VAL A 154 -1.07 5.00 4.01
CA VAL A 154 -0.16 4.04 3.38
C VAL A 154 0.67 4.78 2.36
N GLY A 155 1.97 4.83 2.60
CA GLY A 155 2.91 5.37 1.63
C GLY A 155 3.38 4.34 0.61
N TYR A 156 4.31 4.74 -0.24
CA TYR A 156 4.88 3.88 -1.26
C TYR A 156 6.39 4.06 -1.40
N PHE A 157 7.05 3.02 -1.87
CA PHE A 157 8.48 3.05 -2.17
C PHE A 157 8.70 3.48 -3.63
N LYS A 158 9.77 4.23 -3.87
CA LYS A 158 10.15 4.68 -5.22
C LYS A 158 10.21 3.50 -6.19
N GLY A 159 9.49 3.61 -7.31
CA GLY A 159 9.45 2.59 -8.36
C GLY A 159 8.54 1.38 -8.06
N MET A 160 7.77 1.39 -6.95
CA MET A 160 6.91 0.27 -6.56
C MET A 160 5.41 0.60 -6.59
N THR A 161 4.98 1.63 -7.31
CA THR A 161 3.55 2.00 -7.40
C THR A 161 2.70 1.01 -8.18
N GLU A 162 3.30 0.20 -9.05
CA GLU A 162 2.63 -0.85 -9.83
C GLU A 162 2.72 -2.24 -9.16
N VAL A 163 3.31 -2.35 -7.97
CA VAL A 163 3.34 -3.58 -7.19
C VAL A 163 2.00 -3.74 -6.44
N PRO A 164 1.45 -4.96 -6.32
CA PRO A 164 0.24 -5.21 -5.53
C PRO A 164 0.42 -4.83 -4.07
N TYR A 165 -0.68 -4.44 -3.41
CA TYR A 165 -0.74 -4.16 -1.98
C TYR A 165 -1.71 -5.10 -1.28
N GLN A 166 -1.39 -5.47 -0.06
CA GLN A 166 -2.29 -6.13 0.87
C GLN A 166 -2.35 -5.32 2.17
N LEU A 167 -3.54 -4.86 2.53
CA LEU A 167 -3.78 -4.07 3.73
C LEU A 167 -4.46 -4.93 4.79
N SER A 168 -3.84 -5.01 5.95
CA SER A 168 -4.41 -5.65 7.15
C SER A 168 -4.86 -4.54 8.11
N ILE A 169 -6.16 -4.46 8.38
CA ILE A 169 -6.75 -3.45 9.26
C ILE A 169 -7.29 -4.12 10.50
N SER A 170 -6.68 -3.85 11.65
CA SER A 170 -7.18 -4.29 12.95
C SER A 170 -8.17 -3.25 13.50
N SER A 171 -9.38 -3.67 13.85
CA SER A 171 -10.46 -2.79 14.28
C SER A 171 -11.01 -3.19 15.64
N PRO A 172 -11.54 -2.23 16.45
CA PRO A 172 -12.33 -2.54 17.63
C PRO A 172 -13.50 -3.47 17.31
N ASN A 173 -13.87 -4.37 18.22
CA ASN A 173 -14.88 -5.40 18.00
C ASN A 173 -16.28 -4.87 17.63
N ASN A 174 -16.56 -3.61 17.95
CA ASN A 174 -17.84 -2.94 17.66
C ASN A 174 -17.83 -2.21 16.30
N LEU A 175 -16.73 -2.27 15.55
CA LEU A 175 -16.59 -1.62 14.26
C LEU A 175 -16.25 -2.65 13.17
N ILE A 176 -16.75 -2.40 11.97
CA ILE A 176 -16.47 -3.23 10.78
C ILE A 176 -15.86 -2.33 9.71
N PRO A 177 -14.62 -2.60 9.27
CA PRO A 177 -14.01 -1.85 8.19
C PRO A 177 -14.78 -2.04 6.88
N THR A 178 -15.01 -0.93 6.18
CA THR A 178 -15.68 -0.92 4.87
C THR A 178 -14.89 -0.04 3.91
N THR A 179 -14.61 -0.56 2.73
CA THR A 179 -13.91 0.13 1.65
C THR A 179 -14.38 -0.41 0.30
N SER A 180 -14.07 0.30 -0.79
CA SER A 180 -14.28 -0.19 -2.16
C SER A 180 -13.30 -1.29 -2.59
N MET A 181 -12.21 -1.48 -1.85
CA MET A 181 -11.23 -2.53 -2.17
C MET A 181 -11.79 -3.94 -1.94
N PRO A 182 -11.42 -4.93 -2.77
CA PRO A 182 -11.73 -6.32 -2.54
C PRO A 182 -11.24 -6.81 -1.17
N ARG A 183 -12.15 -7.39 -0.36
CA ARG A 183 -11.78 -8.07 0.88
C ARG A 183 -11.29 -9.48 0.57
N LYS A 184 -10.12 -9.82 1.10
CA LYS A 184 -9.55 -11.16 0.95
C LYS A 184 -10.23 -12.12 1.93
N MET A 185 -10.89 -13.15 1.39
CA MET A 185 -11.64 -14.18 2.13
C MET A 185 -10.80 -15.46 2.20
N ASP A 186 -9.60 -15.39 2.74
CA ASP A 186 -8.76 -16.56 2.97
C ASP A 186 -9.10 -17.16 4.34
N GLY A 187 -9.74 -18.27 4.42
CA GLY A 187 -10.28 -18.99 5.58
C GLY A 187 -9.58 -18.94 6.97
N LYS A 188 -8.56 -18.14 7.14
CA LYS A 188 -7.89 -17.81 8.41
C LYS A 188 -8.22 -16.37 8.81
N LYS A 189 -9.41 -16.16 9.39
CA LYS A 189 -9.71 -14.87 10.03
C LYS A 189 -8.94 -14.75 11.34
N THR A 190 -8.06 -13.79 11.43
CA THR A 190 -7.65 -13.26 12.74
C THR A 190 -8.81 -12.44 13.27
N PRO A 191 -9.41 -12.80 14.41
CA PRO A 191 -10.51 -12.02 14.98
C PRO A 191 -10.14 -10.54 15.10
N GLY A 192 -11.02 -9.65 14.64
CA GLY A 192 -10.79 -8.21 14.68
C GLY A 192 -9.85 -7.67 13.61
N THR A 193 -9.43 -8.50 12.62
CA THR A 193 -8.58 -8.05 11.51
C THR A 193 -9.23 -8.40 10.18
N ASP A 194 -9.36 -7.43 9.31
CA ASP A 194 -9.80 -7.58 7.94
C ASP A 194 -8.65 -7.30 6.97
N VAL A 195 -8.60 -8.08 5.88
CA VAL A 195 -7.55 -7.98 4.87
C VAL A 195 -8.17 -7.55 3.55
N PHE A 196 -7.60 -6.51 2.95
CA PHE A 196 -8.00 -5.96 1.67
C PHE A 196 -6.82 -6.03 0.69
N SER A 197 -7.11 -6.04 -0.61
CA SER A 197 -6.09 -6.09 -1.65
C SER A 197 -6.32 -5.03 -2.71
N ALA A 198 -5.22 -4.50 -3.24
CA ALA A 198 -5.18 -3.63 -4.40
C ALA A 198 -4.15 -4.17 -5.39
N SER A 199 -4.41 -4.07 -6.70
CA SER A 199 -3.47 -4.57 -7.71
C SER A 199 -2.25 -3.66 -7.88
N ARG A 200 -2.35 -2.41 -7.39
CA ARG A 200 -1.31 -1.39 -7.38
C ARG A 200 -1.64 -0.27 -6.40
N TYR A 201 -0.67 0.59 -6.11
CA TYR A 201 -0.80 1.66 -5.12
C TYR A 201 -1.99 2.60 -5.34
N PHE A 202 -2.30 2.96 -6.58
CA PHE A 202 -3.37 3.92 -6.91
C PHE A 202 -4.79 3.38 -6.70
N GLU A 203 -4.93 2.12 -6.31
CA GLU A 203 -6.22 1.47 -6.04
C GLU A 203 -6.50 1.30 -4.53
N ILE A 204 -5.63 1.82 -3.69
CA ILE A 204 -5.78 1.82 -2.23
C ILE A 204 -6.90 2.78 -1.80
#